data_6cd6646d4ce40485da8876343a2ff06d
#
_entry.id   6cd6646d4ce40485da8876343a2ff06d
#
_cell.length_a   1.000
_cell.length_b   1.000
_cell.length_c   1.000
_cell.angle_alpha   90.00
_cell.angle_beta   90.00
_cell.angle_gamma   90.00
#
_symmetry.space_group_name_H-M   'P 1'
#
loop_
_entity.id
_entity.type
_entity.pdbx_description
1 polymer ?
#
loop_
_entity_poly.entity_id
_entity_poly.type
_entity_poly.pdbx_seq_one_letter_code
_entity_poly.pdbx_strand_id
1 'polypeptide(L)'
;MGPGHPGRLRAPAARTKMPAELPKAVVLVSGGMDSCVTAALARESHRLAFLHASYGQRTERRERQAFDAMADFYGVEEKLVVRLDHFRAIGGSALTDARIAVPEGEPGAAVESREIPPTYVPFRNAHFLSVAVSWAEVIGASAVFIGAVAEDSSGYPDCRPAYYDVFRQLVRAGTRPETEIEMVTPVIAMRKSEIVRWGRQLGAPLDLTWSCYQFEDSACGACDSCRLRVRAFAEAGLNDPIPYRTRVEG
;
A
#
# COMPACT_ATOMS: atom_id res chain seq x y z
N MET A 1 8.58 -8.56 79.09
CA MET A 1 7.81 -7.51 78.35
C MET A 1 8.77 -6.82 77.45
N GLY A 2 8.78 -7.18 76.15
CA GLY A 2 9.63 -6.53 75.13
C GLY A 2 8.80 -5.54 74.28
N PRO A 3 9.37 -4.44 73.88
CA PRO A 3 8.62 -3.39 73.14
C PRO A 3 8.41 -3.79 71.64
N GLY A 4 7.17 -3.56 71.19
CA GLY A 4 6.74 -3.84 69.83
C GLY A 4 7.43 -2.97 68.79
N HIS A 5 7.75 -3.56 67.65
CA HIS A 5 8.26 -2.88 66.46
C HIS A 5 7.08 -2.17 65.74
N PRO A 6 7.25 -0.87 65.32
CA PRO A 6 6.26 -0.21 64.47
C PRO A 6 6.34 -0.72 63.05
N GLY A 7 5.19 -1.09 62.49
CA GLY A 7 5.04 -1.55 61.11
C GLY A 7 5.54 -0.54 60.08
N ARG A 8 6.36 -1.02 59.16
CA ARG A 8 6.78 -0.29 57.96
C ARG A 8 5.57 -0.10 57.03
N LEU A 9 5.18 1.16 56.83
CA LEU A 9 4.23 1.54 55.79
C LEU A 9 4.85 1.17 54.42
N ARG A 10 4.16 0.31 53.67
CA ARG A 10 4.50 0.03 52.26
C ARG A 10 4.31 1.31 51.43
N ALA A 11 5.37 1.71 50.73
CA ALA A 11 5.31 2.76 49.71
C ALA A 11 4.27 2.36 48.64
N PRO A 12 3.50 3.33 48.09
CA PRO A 12 2.55 3.08 47.00
C PRO A 12 3.30 2.57 45.78
N ALA A 13 2.81 1.48 45.18
CA ALA A 13 3.33 0.95 43.92
C ALA A 13 3.40 2.04 42.86
N ALA A 14 4.56 2.13 42.20
CA ALA A 14 4.77 3.05 41.08
C ALA A 14 3.65 2.84 40.03
N ARG A 15 2.92 3.91 39.73
CA ARG A 15 1.96 3.92 38.60
C ARG A 15 2.72 3.53 37.33
N THR A 16 2.48 2.32 36.85
CA THR A 16 2.92 1.89 35.51
C THR A 16 2.34 2.90 34.52
N LYS A 17 3.20 3.66 33.84
CA LYS A 17 2.76 4.52 32.73
C LYS A 17 2.00 3.64 31.75
N MET A 18 0.74 3.97 31.46
CA MET A 18 0.00 3.39 30.35
C MET A 18 0.89 3.51 29.10
N PRO A 19 1.02 2.47 28.26
CA PRO A 19 1.74 2.59 27.00
C PRO A 19 1.14 3.76 26.22
N ALA A 20 1.99 4.67 25.73
CA ALA A 20 1.55 5.74 24.86
C ALA A 20 0.81 5.10 23.69
N GLU A 21 -0.36 5.63 23.31
CA GLU A 21 -1.06 5.16 22.11
C GLU A 21 -0.10 5.27 20.92
N LEU A 22 -0.06 4.23 20.06
CA LEU A 22 0.74 4.26 18.84
C LEU A 22 0.37 5.49 18.00
N PRO A 23 1.34 6.16 17.37
CA PRO A 23 1.07 7.25 16.46
C PRO A 23 0.19 6.78 15.29
N LYS A 24 -0.51 7.71 14.65
CA LYS A 24 -1.38 7.40 13.52
C LYS A 24 -0.61 7.49 12.20
N ALA A 25 -0.91 6.61 11.26
CA ALA A 25 -0.41 6.70 9.90
C ALA A 25 -1.53 6.59 8.86
N VAL A 26 -1.46 7.41 7.83
CA VAL A 26 -2.26 7.24 6.61
C VAL A 26 -1.55 6.21 5.73
N VAL A 27 -2.25 5.16 5.32
CA VAL A 27 -1.75 4.16 4.39
C VAL A 27 -2.55 4.24 3.08
N LEU A 28 -1.85 4.46 1.98
CA LEU A 28 -2.41 4.39 0.64
C LEU A 28 -2.66 2.93 0.25
N VAL A 29 -3.93 2.52 0.20
CA VAL A 29 -4.36 1.16 -0.08
C VAL A 29 -5.08 1.10 -1.42
N SER A 30 -4.38 0.63 -2.45
CA SER A 30 -4.92 0.46 -3.79
C SER A 30 -5.82 -0.77 -3.96
N GLY A 31 -5.77 -1.71 -3.04
CA GLY A 31 -6.33 -3.05 -3.18
C GLY A 31 -5.32 -4.09 -3.66
N GLY A 32 -4.14 -3.68 -4.10
CA GLY A 32 -3.07 -4.56 -4.58
C GLY A 32 -2.18 -5.13 -3.47
N MET A 33 -1.40 -6.14 -3.85
CA MET A 33 -0.50 -6.89 -2.96
C MET A 33 0.50 -5.99 -2.22
N ASP A 34 1.17 -5.08 -2.93
CA ASP A 34 2.21 -4.22 -2.35
C ASP A 34 1.64 -3.29 -1.27
N SER A 35 0.45 -2.73 -1.50
CA SER A 35 -0.24 -1.89 -0.52
C SER A 35 -0.76 -2.68 0.68
N CYS A 36 -1.14 -3.94 0.49
CA CYS A 36 -1.53 -4.86 1.55
C CYS A 36 -0.36 -5.13 2.51
N VAL A 37 0.81 -5.46 1.95
CA VAL A 37 2.02 -5.71 2.75
C VAL A 37 2.52 -4.43 3.41
N THR A 38 2.41 -3.29 2.72
CA THR A 38 2.69 -1.96 3.30
C THR A 38 1.82 -1.68 4.52
N ALA A 39 0.53 -2.02 4.47
CA ALA A 39 -0.37 -1.90 5.61
C ALA A 39 0.03 -2.81 6.78
N ALA A 40 0.45 -4.05 6.50
CA ALA A 40 0.97 -4.97 7.51
C ALA A 40 2.22 -4.42 8.20
N LEU A 41 3.16 -3.84 7.44
CA LEU A 41 4.37 -3.20 7.98
C LEU A 41 4.03 -1.95 8.81
N ALA A 42 3.13 -1.09 8.33
CA ALA A 42 2.72 0.11 9.05
C ALA A 42 2.07 -0.22 10.40
N ARG A 43 1.28 -1.31 10.48
CA ARG A 43 0.59 -1.76 11.69
C ARG A 43 1.53 -2.11 12.84
N GLU A 44 2.77 -2.51 12.54
CA GLU A 44 3.77 -2.86 13.58
C GLU A 44 4.10 -1.67 14.51
N SER A 45 3.92 -0.44 14.01
CA SER A 45 4.33 0.76 14.74
C SER A 45 3.29 1.89 14.77
N HIS A 46 2.17 1.75 14.05
CA HIS A 46 1.16 2.81 13.92
C HIS A 46 -0.27 2.27 14.02
N ARG A 47 -1.18 3.12 14.46
CA ARG A 47 -2.62 2.95 14.22
C ARG A 47 -2.91 3.35 12.77
N LEU A 48 -3.68 2.53 12.06
CA LEU A 48 -3.89 2.70 10.63
C LEU A 48 -5.09 3.59 10.32
N ALA A 49 -4.93 4.49 9.35
CA ALA A 49 -5.99 5.18 8.63
C ALA A 49 -5.82 4.87 7.14
N PHE A 50 -6.86 4.33 6.46
CA PHE A 50 -6.74 3.86 5.08
C PHE A 50 -7.27 4.87 4.07
N LEU A 51 -6.45 5.18 3.06
CA LEU A 51 -6.83 6.01 1.92
C LEU A 51 -6.89 5.18 0.65
N HIS A 52 -8.03 5.22 -0.04
CA HIS A 52 -8.20 4.67 -1.39
C HIS A 52 -8.52 5.78 -2.39
N ALA A 53 -7.93 5.70 -3.57
CA ALA A 53 -8.21 6.61 -4.67
C ALA A 53 -8.78 5.84 -5.86
N SER A 54 -10.02 6.16 -6.23
CA SER A 54 -10.64 5.78 -7.50
C SER A 54 -10.33 6.86 -8.53
N TYR A 55 -9.77 6.48 -9.68
CA TYR A 55 -9.35 7.43 -10.73
C TYR A 55 -9.86 7.03 -12.12
N GLY A 56 -10.88 6.17 -12.14
CA GLY A 56 -11.48 5.65 -13.36
C GLY A 56 -10.71 4.48 -13.98
N GLN A 57 -9.93 3.78 -13.20
CA GLN A 57 -9.25 2.54 -13.61
C GLN A 57 -10.25 1.43 -13.96
N ARG A 58 -9.85 0.53 -14.88
CA ARG A 58 -10.72 -0.53 -15.41
C ARG A 58 -11.29 -1.47 -14.36
N THR A 59 -10.56 -1.71 -13.27
CA THR A 59 -10.90 -2.63 -12.19
C THR A 59 -11.26 -1.90 -10.89
N GLU A 60 -11.80 -0.66 -11.02
CA GLU A 60 -12.15 0.22 -9.89
C GLU A 60 -13.03 -0.48 -8.84
N ARG A 61 -14.06 -1.20 -9.29
CA ARG A 61 -14.98 -1.89 -8.38
C ARG A 61 -14.28 -3.00 -7.60
N ARG A 62 -13.45 -3.80 -8.25
CA ARG A 62 -12.75 -4.92 -7.60
C ARG A 62 -11.65 -4.45 -6.66
N GLU A 63 -10.91 -3.40 -7.05
CA GLU A 63 -9.91 -2.76 -6.19
C GLU A 63 -10.57 -2.16 -4.94
N ARG A 64 -11.72 -1.52 -5.09
CA ARG A 64 -12.50 -1.00 -3.98
C ARG A 64 -12.99 -2.11 -3.03
N GLN A 65 -13.47 -3.23 -3.55
CA GLN A 65 -13.83 -4.40 -2.73
C GLN A 65 -12.64 -4.94 -1.95
N ALA A 66 -11.47 -5.03 -2.58
CA ALA A 66 -10.24 -5.45 -1.91
C ALA A 66 -9.83 -4.47 -0.79
N PHE A 67 -9.95 -3.16 -1.04
CA PHE A 67 -9.72 -2.13 -0.03
C PHE A 67 -10.64 -2.29 1.18
N ASP A 68 -11.95 -2.44 0.96
CA ASP A 68 -12.93 -2.59 2.04
C ASP A 68 -12.66 -3.88 2.84
N ALA A 69 -12.39 -5.00 2.17
CA ALA A 69 -12.07 -6.27 2.82
C ALA A 69 -10.78 -6.20 3.66
N MET A 70 -9.74 -5.51 3.17
CA MET A 70 -8.51 -5.29 3.93
C MET A 70 -8.75 -4.37 5.13
N ALA A 71 -9.57 -3.32 4.98
CA ALA A 71 -9.91 -2.44 6.11
C ALA A 71 -10.63 -3.21 7.22
N ASP A 72 -11.57 -4.08 6.85
CA ASP A 72 -12.29 -4.93 7.80
C ASP A 72 -11.34 -5.95 8.47
N PHE A 73 -10.44 -6.58 7.71
CA PHE A 73 -9.43 -7.51 8.24
C PHE A 73 -8.52 -6.85 9.30
N TYR A 74 -8.07 -5.61 9.04
CA TYR A 74 -7.21 -4.87 9.96
C TYR A 74 -7.99 -4.12 11.04
N GLY A 75 -9.32 -4.10 11.01
CA GLY A 75 -10.16 -3.35 11.94
C GLY A 75 -9.97 -1.82 11.82
N VAL A 76 -9.76 -1.33 10.59
CA VAL A 76 -9.53 0.10 10.35
C VAL A 76 -10.85 0.85 10.25
N GLU A 77 -11.12 1.73 11.21
CA GLU A 77 -12.32 2.56 11.25
C GLU A 77 -12.15 3.86 10.47
N GLU A 78 -10.98 4.49 10.53
CA GLU A 78 -10.68 5.73 9.80
C GLU A 78 -10.36 5.42 8.33
N LYS A 79 -11.34 5.64 7.45
CA LYS A 79 -11.23 5.38 6.01
C LYS A 79 -11.58 6.63 5.21
N LEU A 80 -10.76 6.95 4.20
CA LEU A 80 -11.06 7.97 3.21
C LEU A 80 -11.02 7.36 1.80
N VAL A 81 -12.08 7.56 1.04
CA VAL A 81 -12.15 7.18 -0.38
C VAL A 81 -12.36 8.43 -1.19
N VAL A 82 -11.47 8.68 -2.13
CA VAL A 82 -11.54 9.85 -3.00
C VAL A 82 -11.72 9.45 -4.45
N ARG A 83 -12.39 10.31 -5.23
CA ARG A 83 -12.51 10.18 -6.68
C ARG A 83 -11.65 11.24 -7.36
N LEU A 84 -10.78 10.80 -8.26
CA LEU A 84 -9.87 11.62 -9.04
C LEU A 84 -10.21 11.51 -10.54
N ASP A 85 -11.46 11.84 -10.88
CA ASP A 85 -12.05 11.62 -12.22
C ASP A 85 -11.33 12.38 -13.33
N HIS A 86 -10.54 13.41 -13.01
CA HIS A 86 -9.74 14.16 -13.96
C HIS A 86 -8.72 13.29 -14.72
N PHE A 87 -8.26 12.17 -14.17
CA PHE A 87 -7.36 11.26 -14.89
C PHE A 87 -8.01 10.66 -16.16
N ARG A 88 -9.34 10.43 -16.15
CA ARG A 88 -10.07 10.03 -17.37
C ARG A 88 -10.09 11.15 -18.40
N ALA A 89 -10.26 12.39 -17.97
CA ALA A 89 -10.28 13.55 -18.87
C ALA A 89 -8.88 13.84 -19.45
N ILE A 90 -7.83 13.66 -18.65
CA ILE A 90 -6.44 13.79 -19.11
C ILE A 90 -6.11 12.69 -20.14
N GLY A 91 -6.52 11.43 -19.86
CA GLY A 91 -6.27 10.28 -20.74
C GLY A 91 -4.80 9.83 -20.77
N GLY A 92 -4.41 9.17 -21.85
CA GLY A 92 -3.01 8.78 -22.11
C GLY A 92 -2.54 7.53 -21.38
N SER A 93 -3.44 6.77 -20.73
CA SER A 93 -3.11 5.51 -20.07
C SER A 93 -4.11 4.40 -20.39
N ALA A 94 -3.59 3.19 -20.63
CA ALA A 94 -4.41 1.99 -20.82
C ALA A 94 -5.27 1.64 -19.58
N LEU A 95 -4.97 2.17 -18.41
CA LEU A 95 -5.77 1.94 -17.20
C LEU A 95 -7.04 2.80 -17.16
N THR A 96 -7.04 3.99 -17.78
CA THR A 96 -8.14 4.96 -17.75
C THR A 96 -8.81 5.18 -19.10
N ASP A 97 -8.18 4.75 -20.21
CA ASP A 97 -8.71 4.83 -21.57
C ASP A 97 -8.84 3.44 -22.19
N ALA A 98 -10.09 3.00 -22.42
CA ALA A 98 -10.38 1.69 -22.99
C ALA A 98 -9.89 1.52 -24.46
N ARG A 99 -9.59 2.62 -25.17
CA ARG A 99 -9.07 2.61 -26.53
C ARG A 99 -7.60 2.20 -26.61
N ILE A 100 -6.86 2.30 -25.50
CA ILE A 100 -5.45 1.89 -25.39
C ILE A 100 -5.41 0.47 -24.85
N ALA A 101 -4.83 -0.46 -25.60
CA ALA A 101 -4.72 -1.86 -25.16
C ALA A 101 -3.80 -1.99 -23.93
N VAL A 102 -4.18 -2.85 -22.99
CA VAL A 102 -3.28 -3.28 -21.91
C VAL A 102 -2.33 -4.34 -22.48
N PRO A 103 -1.00 -4.16 -22.35
CA PRO A 103 -0.05 -5.17 -22.82
C PRO A 103 -0.26 -6.53 -22.13
N GLU A 104 -0.10 -7.59 -22.90
CA GLU A 104 -0.22 -8.98 -22.46
C GLU A 104 1.04 -9.77 -22.81
N GLY A 105 1.29 -10.84 -22.08
CA GLY A 105 2.36 -11.79 -22.31
C GLY A 105 2.11 -13.09 -21.56
N GLU A 106 3.03 -14.04 -21.67
CA GLU A 106 2.91 -15.33 -21.01
C GLU A 106 2.91 -15.18 -19.47
N PRO A 107 2.04 -15.91 -18.75
CA PRO A 107 1.98 -15.90 -17.29
C PRO A 107 3.35 -16.19 -16.67
N GLY A 108 3.74 -15.39 -15.69
CA GLY A 108 5.02 -15.53 -14.98
C GLY A 108 6.29 -15.16 -15.78
N ALA A 109 6.17 -14.82 -17.07
CA ALA A 109 7.30 -14.36 -17.86
C ALA A 109 7.82 -13.01 -17.36
N ALA A 110 9.12 -12.74 -17.54
CA ALA A 110 9.72 -11.46 -17.19
C ALA A 110 9.04 -10.30 -17.93
N VAL A 111 8.82 -9.20 -17.24
CA VAL A 111 8.39 -7.95 -17.84
C VAL A 111 9.66 -7.16 -18.17
N GLU A 112 10.18 -7.39 -19.38
CA GLU A 112 11.37 -6.70 -19.87
C GLU A 112 10.93 -5.47 -20.66
N SER A 113 10.94 -4.31 -20.03
CA SER A 113 10.82 -3.05 -20.76
C SER A 113 11.66 -1.98 -20.07
N ARG A 114 12.50 -1.29 -20.88
CA ARG A 114 13.18 -0.05 -20.48
C ARG A 114 12.32 1.18 -20.76
N GLU A 115 11.21 0.99 -21.47
CA GLU A 115 10.26 2.04 -21.83
C GLU A 115 9.15 2.15 -20.79
N ILE A 116 8.60 3.35 -20.64
CA ILE A 116 7.45 3.60 -19.79
C ILE A 116 6.23 2.92 -20.44
N PRO A 117 5.59 1.94 -19.78
CA PRO A 117 4.50 1.19 -20.38
C PRO A 117 3.23 2.04 -20.54
N PRO A 118 2.33 1.69 -21.48
CA PRO A 118 1.08 2.42 -21.69
C PRO A 118 0.10 2.35 -20.49
N THR A 119 0.38 1.50 -19.50
CA THR A 119 -0.36 1.44 -18.23
C THR A 119 0.06 2.51 -17.21
N TYR A 120 1.12 3.27 -17.49
CA TYR A 120 1.50 4.40 -16.66
C TYR A 120 0.42 5.50 -16.75
N VAL A 121 -0.09 5.92 -15.62
CA VAL A 121 -0.95 7.11 -15.51
C VAL A 121 -0.07 8.28 -15.13
N PRO A 122 0.10 9.28 -16.01
CA PRO A 122 1.08 10.34 -15.81
C PRO A 122 0.95 11.05 -14.45
N PHE A 123 2.04 11.03 -13.67
CA PHE A 123 2.17 11.75 -12.40
C PHE A 123 1.13 11.39 -11.33
N ARG A 124 0.53 10.18 -11.43
CA ARG A 124 -0.58 9.74 -10.57
C ARG A 124 -0.22 9.73 -9.09
N ASN A 125 0.97 9.24 -8.72
CA ASN A 125 1.37 9.14 -7.34
C ASN A 125 1.47 10.50 -6.65
N ALA A 126 1.79 11.59 -7.37
CA ALA A 126 1.76 12.94 -6.80
C ALA A 126 0.36 13.35 -6.33
N HIS A 127 -0.67 13.06 -7.10
CA HIS A 127 -2.05 13.34 -6.73
C HIS A 127 -2.48 12.52 -5.51
N PHE A 128 -2.15 11.24 -5.49
CA PHE A 128 -2.47 10.36 -4.34
C PHE A 128 -1.78 10.84 -3.06
N LEU A 129 -0.50 11.17 -3.16
CA LEU A 129 0.30 11.63 -2.03
C LEU A 129 -0.16 13.01 -1.54
N SER A 130 -0.56 13.92 -2.45
CA SER A 130 -1.10 15.22 -2.07
C SER A 130 -2.38 15.08 -1.24
N VAL A 131 -3.29 14.19 -1.64
CA VAL A 131 -4.50 13.88 -0.85
C VAL A 131 -4.12 13.26 0.50
N ALA A 132 -3.18 12.31 0.50
CA ALA A 132 -2.74 11.63 1.72
C ALA A 132 -2.12 12.59 2.73
N VAL A 133 -1.27 13.52 2.30
CA VAL A 133 -0.65 14.54 3.15
C VAL A 133 -1.69 15.50 3.70
N SER A 134 -2.61 15.99 2.85
CA SER A 134 -3.70 16.86 3.30
C SER A 134 -4.56 16.19 4.37
N TRP A 135 -4.89 14.92 4.18
CA TRP A 135 -5.68 14.18 5.15
C TRP A 135 -4.89 13.87 6.42
N ALA A 136 -3.61 13.47 6.30
CA ALA A 136 -2.72 13.21 7.43
C ALA A 136 -2.60 14.44 8.35
N GLU A 137 -2.45 15.63 7.77
CA GLU A 137 -2.40 16.89 8.53
C GLU A 137 -3.70 17.16 9.29
N VAL A 138 -4.86 16.86 8.70
CA VAL A 138 -6.18 17.06 9.33
C VAL A 138 -6.41 16.11 10.49
N ILE A 139 -6.05 14.80 10.33
CA ILE A 139 -6.29 13.79 11.37
C ILE A 139 -5.15 13.64 12.38
N GLY A 140 -4.10 14.46 12.25
CA GLY A 140 -2.91 14.40 13.12
C GLY A 140 -2.11 13.11 12.95
N ALA A 141 -2.03 12.58 11.73
CA ALA A 141 -1.17 11.44 11.44
C ALA A 141 0.28 11.88 11.28
N SER A 142 1.22 11.12 11.85
CA SER A 142 2.66 11.40 11.81
C SER A 142 3.38 10.77 10.63
N ALA A 143 2.70 9.92 9.86
CA ALA A 143 3.30 9.25 8.72
C ALA A 143 2.27 9.00 7.58
N VAL A 144 2.79 8.95 6.35
CA VAL A 144 2.08 8.50 5.15
C VAL A 144 2.86 7.35 4.54
N PHE A 145 2.22 6.19 4.40
CA PHE A 145 2.80 4.97 3.81
C PHE A 145 2.26 4.75 2.40
N ILE A 146 3.16 4.39 1.47
CA ILE A 146 2.81 4.00 0.11
C ILE A 146 3.60 2.77 -0.33
N GLY A 147 2.93 1.78 -0.93
CA GLY A 147 3.50 0.53 -1.43
C GLY A 147 4.08 0.68 -2.84
N ALA A 148 4.96 1.65 -3.05
CA ALA A 148 5.68 1.80 -4.30
C ALA A 148 6.89 0.86 -4.36
N VAL A 149 7.15 0.27 -5.54
CA VAL A 149 8.26 -0.65 -5.80
C VAL A 149 9.05 -0.13 -7.00
N ALA A 150 10.37 -0.03 -6.88
CA ALA A 150 11.25 0.48 -7.92
C ALA A 150 11.85 -0.62 -8.80
N GLU A 151 12.28 -1.75 -8.22
CA GLU A 151 13.06 -2.78 -8.93
C GLU A 151 12.21 -3.68 -9.85
N ASP A 152 11.12 -4.22 -9.34
CA ASP A 152 10.21 -5.09 -10.11
C ASP A 152 8.96 -4.33 -10.57
N SER A 153 9.10 -3.03 -10.78
CA SER A 153 8.01 -2.21 -11.30
C SER A 153 8.03 -2.17 -12.81
N SER A 154 6.88 -1.80 -13.37
CA SER A 154 6.72 -1.56 -14.80
C SER A 154 7.49 -0.30 -15.31
N GLY A 155 8.49 0.21 -14.57
CA GLY A 155 9.29 1.35 -15.00
C GLY A 155 8.64 2.73 -14.78
N TYR A 156 7.64 2.85 -13.91
CA TYR A 156 6.95 4.11 -13.64
C TYR A 156 7.87 5.15 -13.01
N PRO A 157 8.00 6.37 -13.59
CA PRO A 157 8.88 7.40 -13.08
C PRO A 157 8.60 7.82 -11.64
N ASP A 158 7.33 7.83 -11.24
CA ASP A 158 6.83 8.21 -9.91
C ASP A 158 6.87 7.06 -8.88
N CYS A 159 7.57 5.95 -9.21
CA CYS A 159 7.93 4.88 -8.28
C CYS A 159 9.42 4.86 -7.91
N ARG A 160 10.23 5.79 -8.42
CA ARG A 160 11.68 5.83 -8.18
C ARG A 160 12.01 6.42 -6.80
N PRO A 161 13.06 5.96 -6.09
CA PRO A 161 13.47 6.53 -4.81
C PRO A 161 13.68 8.05 -4.85
N ALA A 162 14.36 8.55 -5.88
CA ALA A 162 14.61 9.99 -6.05
C ALA A 162 13.32 10.83 -6.12
N TYR A 163 12.22 10.28 -6.65
CA TYR A 163 10.92 10.95 -6.65
C TYR A 163 10.42 11.19 -5.23
N TYR A 164 10.52 10.18 -4.36
CA TYR A 164 10.09 10.29 -2.97
C TYR A 164 11.00 11.19 -2.13
N ASP A 165 12.29 11.27 -2.44
CA ASP A 165 13.21 12.21 -1.77
C ASP A 165 12.81 13.66 -2.02
N VAL A 166 12.43 14.00 -3.25
CA VAL A 166 11.92 15.33 -3.60
C VAL A 166 10.54 15.56 -2.97
N PHE A 167 9.68 14.55 -2.97
CA PHE A 167 8.34 14.68 -2.38
C PHE A 167 8.39 14.91 -0.87
N ARG A 168 9.33 14.26 -0.14
CA ARG A 168 9.57 14.54 1.29
C ARG A 168 9.93 16.01 1.54
N GLN A 169 10.74 16.62 0.66
CA GLN A 169 11.07 18.03 0.76
C GLN A 169 9.84 18.92 0.51
N LEU A 170 9.01 18.57 -0.48
CA LEU A 170 7.75 19.26 -0.76
C LEU A 170 6.80 19.23 0.44
N VAL A 171 6.64 18.09 1.10
CA VAL A 171 5.80 17.96 2.30
C VAL A 171 6.28 18.89 3.40
N ARG A 172 7.58 18.89 3.71
CA ARG A 172 8.16 19.78 4.73
C ARG A 172 7.98 21.27 4.42
N ALA A 173 8.05 21.63 3.14
CA ALA A 173 7.91 23.03 2.72
C ALA A 173 6.45 23.47 2.59
N GLY A 174 5.52 22.55 2.38
CA GLY A 174 4.13 22.83 2.03
C GLY A 174 3.09 22.56 3.12
N THR A 175 3.50 22.03 4.28
CA THR A 175 2.62 21.81 5.44
C THR A 175 2.83 22.89 6.50
N ARG A 176 2.00 22.90 7.55
CA ARG A 176 2.13 23.85 8.66
C ARG A 176 3.47 23.66 9.39
N PRO A 177 4.05 24.71 9.98
CA PRO A 177 5.36 24.62 10.64
C PRO A 177 5.45 23.56 11.74
N GLU A 178 4.34 23.29 12.43
CA GLU A 178 4.24 22.29 13.50
C GLU A 178 3.91 20.88 12.99
N THR A 179 3.67 20.73 11.68
CA THR A 179 3.32 19.44 11.08
C THR A 179 4.57 18.62 10.79
N GLU A 180 4.67 17.45 11.41
CA GLU A 180 5.70 16.46 11.12
C GLU A 180 5.04 15.22 10.51
N ILE A 181 5.17 15.05 9.19
CA ILE A 181 4.68 13.89 8.44
C ILE A 181 5.85 13.18 7.77
N GLU A 182 6.11 11.95 8.21
CA GLU A 182 7.09 11.10 7.56
C GLU A 182 6.50 10.42 6.32
N MET A 183 7.19 10.50 5.18
CA MET A 183 6.83 9.80 3.96
C MET A 183 7.56 8.46 3.90
N VAL A 184 6.85 7.35 4.08
CA VAL A 184 7.41 6.01 4.22
C VAL A 184 7.11 5.15 3.00
N THR A 185 8.16 4.59 2.39
CA THR A 185 8.10 3.70 1.23
C THR A 185 8.75 2.36 1.57
N PRO A 186 8.13 1.51 2.41
CA PRO A 186 8.82 0.41 3.08
C PRO A 186 9.26 -0.71 2.13
N VAL A 187 8.61 -0.83 0.98
CA VAL A 187 8.85 -1.89 0.00
C VAL A 187 9.58 -1.41 -1.26
N ILE A 188 10.06 -0.16 -1.28
CA ILE A 188 10.57 0.50 -2.50
C ILE A 188 11.76 -0.22 -3.15
N ALA A 189 12.64 -0.79 -2.35
CA ALA A 189 13.84 -1.50 -2.80
C ALA A 189 13.68 -3.04 -2.74
N MET A 190 12.47 -3.54 -2.46
CA MET A 190 12.21 -4.97 -2.38
C MET A 190 11.83 -5.54 -3.75
N ARG A 191 12.28 -6.77 -4.03
CA ARG A 191 11.72 -7.56 -5.14
C ARG A 191 10.32 -8.04 -4.77
N LYS A 192 9.48 -8.24 -5.76
CA LYS A 192 8.10 -8.70 -5.56
C LYS A 192 8.02 -10.01 -4.76
N SER A 193 8.96 -10.93 -4.96
CA SER A 193 9.04 -12.19 -4.20
C SER A 193 9.38 -11.97 -2.72
N GLU A 194 10.17 -10.96 -2.39
CA GLU A 194 10.45 -10.57 -1.01
C GLU A 194 9.21 -9.98 -0.34
N ILE A 195 8.44 -9.14 -1.07
CA ILE A 195 7.17 -8.59 -0.59
C ILE A 195 6.19 -9.72 -0.26
N VAL A 196 6.08 -10.76 -1.12
CA VAL A 196 5.24 -11.94 -0.84
C VAL A 196 5.67 -12.66 0.43
N ARG A 197 6.99 -12.90 0.61
CA ARG A 197 7.53 -13.56 1.82
C ARG A 197 7.24 -12.75 3.08
N TRP A 198 7.47 -11.44 3.04
CA TRP A 198 7.16 -10.54 4.15
C TRP A 198 5.66 -10.52 4.45
N GLY A 199 4.82 -10.43 3.42
CA GLY A 199 3.36 -10.51 3.57
C GLY A 199 2.93 -11.79 4.29
N ARG A 200 3.51 -12.95 3.90
CA ARG A 200 3.27 -14.23 4.58
C ARG A 200 3.71 -14.22 6.04
N GLN A 201 4.89 -13.68 6.35
CA GLN A 201 5.42 -13.62 7.71
C GLN A 201 4.60 -12.71 8.63
N LEU A 202 4.11 -11.59 8.11
CA LEU A 202 3.30 -10.61 8.84
C LEU A 202 1.81 -10.99 8.90
N GLY A 203 1.40 -12.11 8.28
CA GLY A 203 0.00 -12.50 8.21
C GLY A 203 -0.87 -11.55 7.40
N ALA A 204 -0.29 -10.88 6.40
CA ALA A 204 -1.05 -10.01 5.50
C ALA A 204 -2.07 -10.83 4.68
N PRO A 205 -3.30 -10.34 4.48
CA PRO A 205 -4.37 -11.05 3.80
C PRO A 205 -4.18 -10.98 2.27
N LEU A 206 -3.18 -11.71 1.75
CA LEU A 206 -2.83 -11.72 0.33
C LEU A 206 -3.95 -12.26 -0.58
N ASP A 207 -4.84 -13.07 -0.03
CA ASP A 207 -6.05 -13.60 -0.66
C ASP A 207 -7.13 -12.53 -0.90
N LEU A 208 -7.15 -11.46 -0.13
CA LEU A 208 -8.07 -10.34 -0.31
C LEU A 208 -7.61 -9.34 -1.38
N THR A 209 -6.37 -9.44 -1.86
CA THR A 209 -5.76 -8.48 -2.78
C THR A 209 -6.16 -8.70 -4.24
N TRP A 210 -6.06 -7.65 -5.06
CA TRP A 210 -6.32 -7.70 -6.49
C TRP A 210 -5.24 -6.98 -7.28
N SER A 211 -4.76 -7.60 -8.36
CA SER A 211 -3.68 -7.04 -9.18
C SER A 211 -4.02 -6.93 -10.66
N CYS A 212 -5.02 -7.67 -11.17
CA CYS A 212 -5.36 -7.67 -12.59
C CYS A 212 -5.81 -6.28 -13.06
N TYR A 213 -5.29 -5.84 -14.21
CA TYR A 213 -5.66 -4.56 -14.83
C TYR A 213 -6.92 -4.64 -15.71
N GLN A 214 -7.43 -5.84 -16.02
CA GLN A 214 -8.44 -6.03 -17.05
C GLN A 214 -9.77 -6.57 -16.54
N PHE A 215 -9.75 -7.50 -15.58
CA PHE A 215 -10.94 -8.22 -15.14
C PHE A 215 -11.13 -8.10 -13.64
N GLU A 216 -12.38 -8.25 -13.19
CA GLU A 216 -12.78 -8.07 -11.79
C GLU A 216 -13.22 -9.35 -11.07
N ASP A 217 -13.50 -10.42 -11.82
CA ASP A 217 -13.96 -11.73 -11.32
C ASP A 217 -12.81 -12.73 -11.14
N SER A 218 -12.02 -12.94 -12.20
CA SER A 218 -10.85 -13.81 -12.21
C SER A 218 -9.71 -13.09 -12.94
N ALA A 219 -8.50 -13.15 -12.39
CA ALA A 219 -7.34 -12.46 -12.96
C ALA A 219 -6.95 -13.06 -14.32
N CYS A 220 -6.51 -12.23 -15.27
CA CYS A 220 -6.17 -12.71 -16.62
C CYS A 220 -4.93 -13.59 -16.68
N GLY A 221 -3.98 -13.41 -15.75
CA GLY A 221 -2.66 -14.06 -15.79
C GLY A 221 -1.66 -13.40 -16.76
N ALA A 222 -2.12 -12.63 -17.73
CA ALA A 222 -1.35 -12.19 -18.90
C ALA A 222 -0.91 -10.71 -18.86
N CYS A 223 -1.65 -9.80 -18.19
CA CYS A 223 -1.21 -8.41 -18.06
C CYS A 223 0.03 -8.31 -17.16
N ASP A 224 0.82 -7.24 -17.31
CA ASP A 224 2.09 -7.08 -16.60
C ASP A 224 1.95 -7.26 -15.08
N SER A 225 0.89 -6.70 -14.48
CA SER A 225 0.66 -6.86 -13.04
C SER A 225 0.38 -8.30 -12.64
N CYS A 226 -0.38 -9.07 -13.45
CA CYS A 226 -0.58 -10.49 -13.21
C CYS A 226 0.71 -11.29 -13.38
N ARG A 227 1.48 -11.02 -14.43
CA ARG A 227 2.77 -11.70 -14.70
C ARG A 227 3.76 -11.50 -13.56
N LEU A 228 3.92 -10.25 -13.10
CA LEU A 228 4.77 -9.91 -11.96
C LEU A 228 4.29 -10.60 -10.68
N ARG A 229 2.98 -10.66 -10.45
CA ARG A 229 2.41 -11.32 -9.28
C ARG A 229 2.63 -12.84 -9.29
N VAL A 230 2.31 -13.51 -10.39
CA VAL A 230 2.51 -14.96 -10.57
C VAL A 230 3.97 -15.32 -10.33
N ARG A 231 4.88 -14.59 -10.99
CA ARG A 231 6.32 -14.78 -10.80
C ARG A 231 6.76 -14.57 -9.36
N ALA A 232 6.23 -13.54 -8.68
CA ALA A 232 6.58 -13.26 -7.29
C ALA A 232 6.19 -14.39 -6.34
N PHE A 233 5.00 -14.98 -6.52
CA PHE A 233 4.55 -16.12 -5.73
C PHE A 233 5.38 -17.38 -6.02
N ALA A 234 5.65 -17.69 -7.29
CA ALA A 234 6.51 -18.81 -7.68
C ALA A 234 7.93 -18.68 -7.10
N GLU A 235 8.58 -17.52 -7.24
CA GLU A 235 9.92 -17.26 -6.67
C GLU A 235 9.91 -17.24 -5.12
N ALA A 236 8.77 -16.96 -4.50
CA ALA A 236 8.60 -17.08 -3.05
C ALA A 236 8.40 -18.54 -2.58
N GLY A 237 8.14 -19.47 -3.49
CA GLY A 237 7.78 -20.86 -3.19
C GLY A 237 6.38 -21.01 -2.60
N LEU A 238 5.45 -20.13 -2.99
CA LEU A 238 4.09 -20.07 -2.48
C LEU A 238 3.09 -20.11 -3.64
N ASN A 239 1.91 -20.69 -3.39
CA ASN A 239 0.80 -20.61 -4.34
C ASN A 239 0.08 -19.26 -4.19
N ASP A 240 -0.23 -18.63 -5.33
CA ASP A 240 -1.04 -17.41 -5.32
C ASP A 240 -2.51 -17.77 -4.99
N PRO A 241 -3.09 -17.13 -3.96
CA PRO A 241 -4.43 -17.48 -3.48
C PRO A 241 -5.58 -16.91 -4.33
N ILE A 242 -5.33 -16.01 -5.31
CA ILE A 242 -6.41 -15.44 -6.12
C ILE A 242 -6.77 -16.31 -7.32
N PRO A 243 -8.04 -16.23 -7.81
CA PRO A 243 -8.46 -17.01 -8.98
C PRO A 243 -7.91 -16.43 -10.30
N TYR A 244 -7.47 -17.30 -11.21
CA TYR A 244 -7.03 -16.97 -12.56
C TYR A 244 -7.96 -17.59 -13.61
N ARG A 245 -8.14 -16.90 -14.76
CA ARG A 245 -8.94 -17.40 -15.91
C ARG A 245 -8.26 -18.54 -16.65
N THR A 246 -6.94 -18.50 -16.72
CA THR A 246 -6.10 -19.58 -17.27
C THR A 246 -5.36 -20.26 -16.14
N ARG A 247 -5.10 -21.57 -16.29
CA ARG A 247 -4.31 -22.30 -15.31
C ARG A 247 -2.90 -21.71 -15.29
N VAL A 248 -2.54 -21.11 -14.19
CA VAL A 248 -1.18 -20.60 -13.96
C VAL A 248 -0.47 -21.69 -13.18
N GLU A 249 0.48 -22.38 -13.84
CA GLU A 249 1.34 -23.33 -13.15
C GLU A 249 2.36 -22.55 -12.33
N GLY A 250 2.35 -22.78 -11.01
CA GLY A 250 3.26 -22.16 -10.05
C GLY A 250 4.56 -22.95 -9.91
#